data_a1b69ef53768337b629606744ee94f34
#
_entry.id   a1b69ef53768337b629606744ee94f34
#
_cell.length_a   1.000
_cell.length_b   1.000
_cell.length_c   1.000
_cell.angle_alpha   90.00
_cell.angle_beta   90.00
_cell.angle_gamma   90.00
#
_symmetry.space_group_name_H-M   'P 1'
#
loop_
_entity.id
_entity.type
_entity.pdbx_description
1 polymer ?
#
loop_
_entity_poly.entity_id
_entity_poly.type
_entity_poly.pdbx_seq_one_letter_code
_entity_poly.pdbx_strand_id
1 'polypeptide(L)'
;MKSRNIIFRTPYMSFRACRGIFLLPLLAILSSCEKLVDFPADETGRIYISAMIGDPDNSRISVSVSQPTERPKQEYIKASKVRIEVEADGKALEVKHTDGTQTEAIYSVRGDFTSGQRLTLRTEVEGLPSVSAETVIPEEIPEVRISRSEDNQKCTFTLSVSEELKKKSFFGVQIMKRKVYEFAGNVPEKDKYYYESQPVKEQYAEFHETSYNMELGDISSISSTISSRVHGQKMLITTGLAAEHETIINVPVKKSYSGMIQSSQGPKPEDNYAIYEKYEYRVMLFRLSPEIYNHLKARRIAEFSPLDPCLGFTTVTYTYTNVCDGLGFFGGVTTYASDWNKFE
;
A
#
# COMPACT_ATOMS: atom_id res chain seq x y z
N MET A 1 -17.01 70.54 28.27
CA MET A 1 -16.71 69.63 27.12
C MET A 1 -18.00 68.89 26.77
N LYS A 2 -18.55 69.12 25.55
CA LYS A 2 -19.83 68.61 25.13
C LYS A 2 -19.66 67.23 24.44
N SER A 3 -20.29 66.23 25.01
CA SER A 3 -20.43 64.88 24.39
C SER A 3 -21.50 64.97 23.27
N ARG A 4 -21.12 64.57 22.06
CA ARG A 4 -22.05 64.45 20.92
C ARG A 4 -22.46 62.97 20.79
N ASN A 5 -23.73 62.70 21.10
CA ASN A 5 -24.37 61.42 20.79
C ASN A 5 -24.69 61.35 19.30
N ILE A 6 -24.10 60.43 18.57
CA ILE A 6 -24.45 60.11 17.18
C ILE A 6 -25.47 58.96 17.22
N ILE A 7 -26.71 59.31 16.87
CA ILE A 7 -27.81 58.34 16.72
C ILE A 7 -27.73 57.78 15.30
N PHE A 8 -27.37 56.53 15.13
CA PHE A 8 -27.49 55.79 13.89
C PHE A 8 -28.97 55.35 13.70
N ARG A 9 -29.63 55.98 12.74
CA ARG A 9 -30.95 55.53 12.24
C ARG A 9 -30.70 54.39 11.25
N THR A 10 -31.08 53.16 11.57
CA THR A 10 -31.19 52.04 10.67
C THR A 10 -32.42 52.21 9.77
N PRO A 11 -32.29 52.09 8.43
CA PRO A 11 -33.46 52.10 7.57
C PRO A 11 -34.22 50.78 7.72
N TYR A 12 -35.49 50.84 8.07
CA TYR A 12 -36.43 49.74 7.99
C TYR A 12 -36.61 49.33 6.54
N MET A 13 -35.92 48.30 6.06
CA MET A 13 -36.24 47.64 4.82
C MET A 13 -37.49 46.77 4.99
N SER A 14 -38.53 47.08 4.24
CA SER A 14 -39.79 46.37 4.24
C SER A 14 -39.64 44.95 3.70
N PHE A 15 -39.84 43.96 4.57
CA PHE A 15 -39.70 42.53 4.34
C PHE A 15 -40.77 41.91 3.39
N ARG A 16 -41.53 42.72 2.64
CA ARG A 16 -42.62 42.21 1.78
C ARG A 16 -42.23 41.82 0.35
N ALA A 17 -41.05 42.22 -0.14
CA ALA A 17 -40.63 41.94 -1.53
C ALA A 17 -39.77 40.68 -1.69
N CYS A 18 -39.27 40.04 -0.61
CA CYS A 18 -38.34 38.92 -0.73
C CYS A 18 -38.98 37.52 -0.63
N ARG A 19 -40.29 37.39 -0.43
CA ARG A 19 -40.91 36.04 -0.34
C ARG A 19 -40.98 35.29 -1.67
N GLY A 20 -40.89 35.96 -2.81
CA GLY A 20 -40.90 35.29 -4.12
C GLY A 20 -39.53 34.84 -4.62
N ILE A 21 -38.46 35.52 -4.17
CA ILE A 21 -37.10 35.26 -4.68
C ILE A 21 -36.44 34.05 -3.99
N PHE A 22 -36.83 33.74 -2.75
CA PHE A 22 -36.29 32.56 -2.03
C PHE A 22 -36.97 31.24 -2.40
N LEU A 23 -38.17 31.24 -2.94
CA LEU A 23 -38.84 30.00 -3.38
C LEU A 23 -38.30 29.47 -4.71
N LEU A 24 -37.78 30.31 -5.60
CA LEU A 24 -37.21 29.90 -6.88
C LEU A 24 -35.90 29.09 -6.73
N PRO A 25 -34.89 29.50 -5.95
CA PRO A 25 -33.70 28.69 -5.74
C PRO A 25 -33.98 27.44 -4.90
N LEU A 26 -34.97 27.46 -3.99
CA LEU A 26 -35.34 26.27 -3.23
C LEU A 26 -36.04 25.22 -4.11
N LEU A 27 -36.85 25.63 -5.09
CA LEU A 27 -37.45 24.74 -6.08
C LEU A 27 -36.38 24.22 -7.08
N ALA A 28 -35.36 25.01 -7.39
CA ALA A 28 -34.25 24.56 -8.25
C ALA A 28 -33.34 23.51 -7.55
N ILE A 29 -33.22 23.57 -6.22
CA ILE A 29 -32.50 22.58 -5.44
C ILE A 29 -33.29 21.25 -5.34
N LEU A 30 -34.62 21.33 -5.32
CA LEU A 30 -35.51 20.15 -5.29
C LEU A 30 -35.68 19.50 -6.68
N SER A 31 -35.36 20.23 -7.78
CA SER A 31 -35.36 19.70 -9.13
C SER A 31 -33.98 19.22 -9.61
N SER A 32 -32.97 19.15 -8.74
CA SER A 32 -31.80 18.37 -8.96
C SER A 32 -32.25 16.92 -9.03
N CYS A 33 -32.80 16.53 -10.19
CA CYS A 33 -32.99 15.13 -10.51
C CYS A 33 -31.61 14.47 -10.36
N GLU A 34 -31.43 13.73 -9.28
CA GLU A 34 -30.51 12.61 -9.31
C GLU A 34 -30.91 11.77 -10.52
N LYS A 35 -30.19 11.91 -11.63
CA LYS A 35 -30.11 10.82 -12.55
C LYS A 35 -29.48 9.71 -11.74
N LEU A 36 -30.30 8.83 -11.18
CA LEU A 36 -29.87 7.47 -10.92
C LEU A 36 -29.25 7.02 -12.24
N VAL A 37 -27.93 7.08 -12.33
CA VAL A 37 -27.21 6.38 -13.35
C VAL A 37 -27.43 4.93 -12.95
N ASP A 38 -28.45 4.29 -13.55
CA ASP A 38 -28.54 2.85 -13.58
C ASP A 38 -27.23 2.40 -14.23
N PHE A 39 -26.25 2.11 -13.39
CA PHE A 39 -25.14 1.27 -13.80
C PHE A 39 -25.84 -0.04 -14.14
N PRO A 40 -25.84 -0.45 -15.43
CA PRO A 40 -26.34 -1.78 -15.74
C PRO A 40 -25.59 -2.70 -14.78
N ALA A 41 -26.32 -3.36 -13.90
CA ALA A 41 -25.76 -4.37 -13.05
C ALA A 41 -25.18 -5.39 -14.03
N ASP A 42 -23.88 -5.30 -14.30
CA ASP A 42 -23.16 -6.27 -15.09
C ASP A 42 -23.37 -7.60 -14.37
N GLU A 43 -24.32 -8.38 -14.83
CA GLU A 43 -24.65 -9.68 -14.24
C GLU A 43 -23.47 -10.65 -14.38
N THR A 44 -22.50 -10.29 -15.22
CA THR A 44 -21.26 -11.04 -15.46
C THR A 44 -20.16 -10.52 -14.56
N GLY A 45 -19.50 -11.42 -13.84
CA GLY A 45 -18.29 -11.10 -13.09
C GLY A 45 -17.21 -10.51 -14.01
N ARG A 46 -16.34 -9.65 -13.47
CA ARG A 46 -15.19 -9.11 -14.19
C ARG A 46 -13.90 -9.68 -13.64
N ILE A 47 -12.96 -9.97 -14.50
CA ILE A 47 -11.61 -10.39 -14.10
C ILE A 47 -10.95 -9.24 -13.36
N TYR A 48 -10.46 -9.51 -12.14
CA TYR A 48 -9.68 -8.61 -11.33
C TYR A 48 -8.22 -9.09 -11.29
N ILE A 49 -7.29 -8.23 -11.68
CA ILE A 49 -5.85 -8.47 -11.69
C ILE A 49 -5.19 -7.64 -10.60
N SER A 50 -4.29 -8.27 -9.82
CA SER A 50 -3.37 -7.58 -8.94
C SER A 50 -1.97 -8.10 -9.21
N ALA A 51 -1.13 -7.29 -9.87
CA ALA A 51 0.17 -7.75 -10.31
C ALA A 51 1.26 -6.70 -10.09
N MET A 52 2.38 -7.15 -9.49
CA MET A 52 3.65 -6.42 -9.37
C MET A 52 4.74 -7.25 -9.99
N ILE A 53 5.36 -6.74 -11.06
CA ILE A 53 6.35 -7.47 -11.86
C ILE A 53 7.64 -6.64 -11.95
N GLY A 54 8.79 -7.30 -11.81
CA GLY A 54 10.10 -6.66 -11.90
C GLY A 54 11.08 -7.09 -10.78
N ASP A 55 10.56 -7.75 -9.75
CA ASP A 55 11.37 -8.41 -8.73
C ASP A 55 11.57 -9.88 -9.13
N PRO A 56 12.80 -10.36 -9.37
CA PRO A 56 13.05 -11.74 -9.79
C PRO A 56 12.51 -12.79 -8.84
N ASP A 57 12.48 -12.49 -7.54
CA ASP A 57 12.07 -13.43 -6.50
C ASP A 57 10.58 -13.31 -6.12
N ASN A 58 9.97 -12.13 -6.35
CA ASN A 58 8.64 -11.81 -5.83
C ASN A 58 7.65 -11.30 -6.89
N SER A 59 7.95 -11.45 -8.18
CA SER A 59 7.00 -11.10 -9.24
C SER A 59 5.79 -12.04 -9.22
N ARG A 60 4.61 -11.47 -8.92
CA ARG A 60 3.38 -12.24 -8.73
C ARG A 60 2.19 -11.59 -9.43
N ILE A 61 1.31 -12.46 -9.94
CA ILE A 61 0.00 -12.09 -10.49
C ILE A 61 -1.05 -12.82 -9.68
N SER A 62 -1.99 -12.09 -9.13
CA SER A 62 -3.20 -12.62 -8.54
C SER A 62 -4.37 -12.36 -9.48
N VAL A 63 -5.16 -13.38 -9.73
CA VAL A 63 -6.35 -13.34 -10.56
C VAL A 63 -7.56 -13.73 -9.71
N SER A 64 -8.55 -12.86 -9.67
CA SER A 64 -9.85 -13.13 -9.05
C SER A 64 -10.98 -12.64 -9.95
N VAL A 65 -12.24 -12.95 -9.60
CA VAL A 65 -13.41 -12.46 -10.31
C VAL A 65 -14.23 -11.61 -9.36
N SER A 66 -14.53 -10.38 -9.77
CA SER A 66 -15.45 -9.52 -9.02
C SER A 66 -16.88 -10.07 -9.17
N GLN A 67 -17.67 -9.93 -8.11
CA GLN A 67 -19.07 -10.34 -8.13
C GLN A 67 -19.97 -9.13 -7.91
N PRO A 68 -21.16 -9.09 -8.53
CA PRO A 68 -22.18 -8.11 -8.21
C PRO A 68 -22.57 -8.22 -6.73
N THR A 69 -22.76 -7.07 -6.08
CA THR A 69 -23.09 -6.99 -4.65
C THR A 69 -24.39 -7.71 -4.27
N GLU A 70 -25.29 -7.87 -5.24
CA GLU A 70 -26.61 -8.51 -5.06
C GLU A 70 -26.56 -10.05 -5.05
N ARG A 71 -25.46 -10.65 -5.46
CA ARG A 71 -25.30 -12.11 -5.49
C ARG A 71 -24.02 -12.56 -4.80
N PRO A 72 -24.00 -12.70 -3.48
CA PRO A 72 -22.79 -13.03 -2.71
C PRO A 72 -22.35 -14.49 -2.83
N LYS A 73 -22.68 -15.20 -3.89
CA LYS A 73 -22.12 -16.53 -4.15
C LYS A 73 -20.71 -16.34 -4.71
N GLN A 74 -19.72 -16.53 -3.85
CA GLN A 74 -18.31 -16.56 -4.28
C GLN A 74 -18.14 -17.66 -5.33
N GLU A 75 -17.91 -17.28 -6.57
CA GLU A 75 -17.52 -18.22 -7.60
C GLU A 75 -16.06 -18.59 -7.42
N TYR A 76 -15.82 -19.89 -7.35
CA TYR A 76 -14.48 -20.42 -7.19
C TYR A 76 -13.72 -20.34 -8.52
N ILE A 77 -12.55 -19.72 -8.50
CA ILE A 77 -11.65 -19.72 -9.64
C ILE A 77 -10.77 -20.97 -9.55
N LYS A 78 -10.92 -21.86 -10.52
CA LYS A 78 -9.97 -22.97 -10.69
C LYS A 78 -8.79 -22.48 -11.52
N ALA A 79 -7.57 -22.63 -11.03
CA ALA A 79 -6.37 -22.27 -11.79
C ALA A 79 -6.30 -22.91 -13.17
N SER A 80 -6.86 -24.11 -13.34
CA SER A 80 -6.98 -24.80 -14.65
C SER A 80 -7.89 -24.10 -15.68
N LYS A 81 -8.67 -23.12 -15.24
CA LYS A 81 -9.57 -22.32 -16.08
C LYS A 81 -9.00 -20.94 -16.41
N VAL A 82 -7.81 -20.64 -15.94
CA VAL A 82 -7.13 -19.36 -16.13
C VAL A 82 -5.93 -19.56 -17.03
N ARG A 83 -5.85 -18.78 -18.10
CA ARG A 83 -4.68 -18.67 -18.96
C ARG A 83 -4.08 -17.29 -18.82
N ILE A 84 -2.78 -17.22 -18.57
CA ILE A 84 -2.04 -15.97 -18.42
C ILE A 84 -0.86 -16.00 -19.35
N GLU A 85 -0.70 -14.93 -20.11
CA GLU A 85 0.46 -14.66 -20.96
C GLU A 85 1.06 -13.33 -20.52
N VAL A 86 2.36 -13.33 -20.25
CA VAL A 86 3.13 -12.14 -19.91
C VAL A 86 4.31 -12.06 -20.86
N GLU A 87 4.50 -10.90 -21.44
CA GLU A 87 5.64 -10.64 -22.33
C GLU A 87 6.44 -9.44 -21.82
N ALA A 88 7.74 -9.50 -22.03
CA ALA A 88 8.69 -8.43 -21.81
C ALA A 88 9.35 -8.07 -23.14
N ASP A 89 9.10 -6.86 -23.66
CA ASP A 89 9.55 -6.41 -24.99
C ASP A 89 9.24 -7.43 -26.11
N GLY A 90 8.04 -8.05 -26.06
CA GLY A 90 7.57 -9.04 -27.02
C GLY A 90 8.15 -10.45 -26.84
N LYS A 91 8.88 -10.71 -25.75
CA LYS A 91 9.36 -12.05 -25.39
C LYS A 91 8.51 -12.62 -24.27
N ALA A 92 7.97 -13.82 -24.46
CA ALA A 92 7.16 -14.50 -23.45
C ALA A 92 7.99 -14.81 -22.19
N LEU A 93 7.41 -14.54 -21.03
CA LEU A 93 7.95 -14.87 -19.71
C LEU A 93 7.39 -16.18 -19.19
N GLU A 94 8.14 -16.82 -18.29
CA GLU A 94 7.66 -18.02 -17.64
C GLU A 94 6.65 -17.67 -16.56
N VAL A 95 5.39 -18.16 -16.68
CA VAL A 95 4.32 -17.97 -15.71
C VAL A 95 3.94 -19.32 -15.11
N LYS A 96 4.05 -19.45 -13.78
CA LYS A 96 3.72 -20.68 -13.07
C LYS A 96 2.67 -20.46 -12.00
N HIS A 97 1.63 -21.28 -11.96
CA HIS A 97 0.71 -21.33 -10.83
C HIS A 97 1.47 -21.78 -9.56
N THR A 98 1.37 -21.02 -8.50
CA THR A 98 2.10 -21.29 -7.25
C THR A 98 1.19 -21.63 -6.10
N ASP A 99 0.08 -20.90 -5.96
CA ASP A 99 -0.84 -21.03 -4.84
C ASP A 99 -2.20 -20.41 -5.22
N GLY A 100 -3.14 -20.47 -4.33
CA GLY A 100 -4.43 -19.82 -4.49
C GLY A 100 -5.37 -20.17 -3.35
N THR A 101 -6.39 -19.34 -3.23
CA THR A 101 -7.55 -19.64 -2.41
C THR A 101 -8.68 -20.12 -3.33
N GLN A 102 -9.86 -20.40 -2.75
CA GLN A 102 -11.02 -20.72 -3.55
C GLN A 102 -11.50 -19.58 -4.46
N THR A 103 -11.09 -18.34 -4.15
CA THR A 103 -11.54 -17.12 -4.85
C THR A 103 -10.43 -16.39 -5.60
N GLU A 104 -9.19 -16.87 -5.48
CA GLU A 104 -8.00 -16.21 -6.02
C GLU A 104 -6.99 -17.25 -6.50
N ALA A 105 -6.50 -17.13 -7.71
CA ALA A 105 -5.40 -17.93 -8.25
C ALA A 105 -4.12 -17.07 -8.31
N ILE A 106 -3.01 -17.57 -7.77
CA ILE A 106 -1.74 -16.86 -7.67
C ILE A 106 -0.71 -17.52 -8.58
N TYR A 107 -0.02 -16.69 -9.34
CA TYR A 107 1.02 -17.10 -10.28
C TYR A 107 2.32 -16.36 -9.99
N SER A 108 3.44 -17.06 -10.10
CA SER A 108 4.76 -16.44 -10.16
C SER A 108 5.15 -16.15 -11.60
N VAL A 109 5.83 -15.04 -11.83
CA VAL A 109 6.40 -14.68 -13.13
C VAL A 109 7.91 -14.65 -12.98
N ARG A 110 8.60 -15.35 -13.87
CA ARG A 110 10.07 -15.43 -13.88
C ARG A 110 10.61 -14.85 -15.18
N GLY A 111 11.68 -14.09 -15.06
CA GLY A 111 12.38 -13.50 -16.19
C GLY A 111 13.49 -12.58 -15.72
N ASP A 112 14.30 -12.14 -16.66
CA ASP A 112 15.30 -11.11 -16.45
C ASP A 112 14.63 -9.75 -16.67
N PHE A 113 14.42 -9.02 -15.59
CA PHE A 113 13.75 -7.74 -15.61
C PHE A 113 14.79 -6.61 -15.66
N THR A 114 14.58 -5.67 -16.57
CA THR A 114 15.46 -4.51 -16.74
C THR A 114 14.65 -3.20 -16.68
N SER A 115 15.28 -2.16 -16.18
CA SER A 115 14.71 -0.82 -16.15
C SER A 115 14.30 -0.34 -17.54
N GLY A 116 13.13 0.29 -17.64
CA GLY A 116 12.56 0.77 -18.89
C GLY A 116 11.90 -0.31 -19.77
N GLN A 117 11.98 -1.57 -19.38
CA GLN A 117 11.38 -2.68 -20.12
C GLN A 117 9.85 -2.59 -20.12
N ARG A 118 9.24 -2.76 -21.30
CA ARG A 118 7.79 -2.78 -21.45
C ARG A 118 7.26 -4.18 -21.19
N LEU A 119 6.26 -4.25 -20.32
CA LEU A 119 5.55 -5.48 -19.99
C LEU A 119 4.13 -5.44 -20.54
N THR A 120 3.67 -6.54 -21.12
CA THR A 120 2.29 -6.75 -21.53
C THR A 120 1.71 -7.99 -20.85
N LEU A 121 0.45 -7.89 -20.45
CA LEU A 121 -0.32 -8.98 -19.85
C LEU A 121 -1.55 -9.26 -20.69
N ARG A 122 -1.83 -10.53 -20.91
CA ARG A 122 -3.13 -11.01 -21.37
C ARG A 122 -3.62 -12.11 -20.44
N THR A 123 -4.86 -12.02 -19.99
CA THR A 123 -5.49 -13.02 -19.11
C THR A 123 -6.85 -13.42 -19.63
N GLU A 124 -7.09 -14.70 -19.67
CA GLU A 124 -8.35 -15.31 -20.05
C GLU A 124 -8.85 -16.19 -18.90
N VAL A 125 -10.13 -16.07 -18.56
CA VAL A 125 -10.82 -16.94 -17.60
C VAL A 125 -12.01 -17.54 -18.32
N GLU A 126 -12.20 -18.87 -18.21
CA GLU A 126 -13.28 -19.57 -18.89
C GLU A 126 -14.64 -18.94 -18.57
N GLY A 127 -15.38 -18.56 -19.60
CA GLY A 127 -16.70 -17.94 -19.47
C GLY A 127 -16.71 -16.41 -19.28
N LEU A 128 -15.55 -15.76 -19.27
CA LEU A 128 -15.42 -14.30 -19.15
C LEU A 128 -14.66 -13.70 -20.34
N PRO A 129 -14.90 -12.41 -20.66
CA PRO A 129 -14.09 -11.71 -21.65
C PRO A 129 -12.61 -11.69 -21.24
N SER A 130 -11.71 -11.79 -22.23
CA SER A 130 -10.27 -11.65 -21.98
C SER A 130 -9.92 -10.22 -21.60
N VAL A 131 -8.92 -10.07 -20.74
CA VAL A 131 -8.43 -8.77 -20.30
C VAL A 131 -6.95 -8.58 -20.69
N SER A 132 -6.55 -7.34 -20.87
CA SER A 132 -5.16 -7.00 -21.17
C SER A 132 -4.69 -5.80 -20.39
N ALA A 133 -3.37 -5.68 -20.18
CA ALA A 133 -2.78 -4.53 -19.51
C ALA A 133 -1.33 -4.33 -19.97
N GLU A 134 -0.85 -3.10 -19.86
CA GLU A 134 0.53 -2.75 -20.16
C GLU A 134 1.13 -1.92 -19.02
N THR A 135 2.44 -2.04 -18.82
CA THR A 135 3.21 -1.23 -17.88
C THR A 135 4.68 -1.17 -18.32
N VAL A 136 5.45 -0.35 -17.63
CA VAL A 136 6.91 -0.25 -17.82
C VAL A 136 7.59 -0.46 -16.46
N ILE A 137 8.68 -1.23 -16.44
CA ILE A 137 9.52 -1.37 -15.26
C ILE A 137 10.17 -0.01 -14.97
N PRO A 138 10.02 0.54 -13.77
CA PRO A 138 10.63 1.81 -13.41
C PRO A 138 12.16 1.77 -13.51
N GLU A 139 12.77 2.94 -13.58
CA GLU A 139 14.22 3.09 -13.50
C GLU A 139 14.75 2.47 -12.20
N GLU A 140 16.02 2.08 -12.19
CA GLU A 140 16.68 1.56 -10.99
C GLU A 140 16.60 2.55 -9.84
N ILE A 141 16.61 2.01 -8.62
CA ILE A 141 16.66 2.83 -7.42
C ILE A 141 18.10 3.30 -7.24
N PRO A 142 18.35 4.62 -7.20
CA PRO A 142 19.69 5.13 -7.00
C PRO A 142 20.21 4.82 -5.59
N GLU A 143 21.35 5.39 -5.21
CA GLU A 143 21.92 5.21 -3.87
C GLU A 143 20.91 5.51 -2.78
N VAL A 144 20.75 4.56 -1.86
CA VAL A 144 19.83 4.67 -0.71
C VAL A 144 20.67 4.71 0.56
N ARG A 145 20.51 5.76 1.35
CA ARG A 145 21.04 5.83 2.72
C ARG A 145 19.91 5.57 3.69
N ILE A 146 20.17 4.77 4.71
CA ILE A 146 19.17 4.39 5.69
C ILE A 146 19.74 4.65 7.08
N SER A 147 19.05 5.47 7.86
CA SER A 147 19.33 5.65 9.27
C SER A 147 18.20 5.12 10.13
N ARG A 148 18.51 4.76 11.37
CA ARG A 148 17.55 4.20 12.33
C ARG A 148 17.59 5.00 13.62
N SER A 149 16.40 5.39 14.10
CA SER A 149 16.21 5.97 15.42
C SER A 149 15.15 5.20 16.20
N GLU A 150 15.28 5.14 17.50
CA GLU A 150 14.33 4.42 18.37
C GLU A 150 13.87 5.27 19.55
N ASP A 151 12.62 5.11 19.92
CA ASP A 151 12.06 5.53 21.19
C ASP A 151 11.49 4.32 21.97
N ASN A 152 10.71 4.56 23.03
CA ASN A 152 10.17 3.50 23.87
C ASN A 152 9.13 2.62 23.14
N GLN A 153 8.48 3.11 22.10
CA GLN A 153 7.34 2.43 21.46
C GLN A 153 7.56 2.11 19.98
N LYS A 154 8.38 2.92 19.30
CA LYS A 154 8.61 2.81 17.85
C LYS A 154 10.07 2.82 17.49
N CYS A 155 10.34 2.24 16.34
CA CYS A 155 11.59 2.34 15.62
C CYS A 155 11.31 3.06 14.29
N THR A 156 12.01 4.16 14.04
CA THR A 156 11.81 4.94 12.81
C THR A 156 13.00 4.73 11.89
N PHE A 157 12.74 4.25 10.68
CA PHE A 157 13.71 4.16 9.61
C PHE A 157 13.56 5.39 8.72
N THR A 158 14.63 6.15 8.55
CA THR A 158 14.69 7.29 7.63
C THR A 158 15.49 6.89 6.41
N LEU A 159 14.84 6.85 5.25
CA LEU A 159 15.45 6.56 3.98
C LEU A 159 15.69 7.88 3.25
N SER A 160 16.91 8.09 2.77
CA SER A 160 17.29 9.17 1.87
C SER A 160 17.68 8.56 0.54
N VAL A 161 16.92 8.89 -0.50
CA VAL A 161 17.13 8.41 -1.87
C VAL A 161 17.69 9.55 -2.69
N SER A 162 18.92 9.40 -3.17
CA SER A 162 19.52 10.33 -4.11
C SER A 162 18.78 10.26 -5.43
N GLU A 163 18.14 11.34 -5.86
CA GLU A 163 17.42 11.41 -7.12
C GLU A 163 17.67 12.73 -7.82
N GLU A 164 18.09 12.67 -9.08
CA GLU A 164 18.00 13.82 -9.97
C GLU A 164 16.53 14.03 -10.34
N LEU A 165 15.84 14.84 -9.55
CA LEU A 165 14.37 15.00 -9.52
C LEU A 165 13.81 15.72 -10.74
N LYS A 166 14.00 15.19 -11.92
CA LYS A 166 13.29 15.68 -13.11
C LYS A 166 11.93 15.00 -13.34
N LYS A 167 11.64 13.89 -12.66
CA LYS A 167 10.39 13.13 -12.84
C LYS A 167 9.81 12.75 -11.48
N LYS A 168 8.48 12.78 -11.41
CA LYS A 168 7.73 12.32 -10.24
C LYS A 168 7.92 10.81 -10.05
N SER A 169 8.55 10.42 -8.96
CA SER A 169 8.77 9.02 -8.60
C SER A 169 7.81 8.56 -7.51
N PHE A 170 7.48 7.30 -7.53
CA PHE A 170 6.59 6.68 -6.56
C PHE A 170 7.34 5.56 -5.84
N PHE A 171 7.30 5.57 -4.52
CA PHE A 171 8.00 4.60 -3.71
C PHE A 171 7.04 3.80 -2.83
N GLY A 172 7.38 2.53 -2.64
CA GLY A 172 6.79 1.65 -1.65
C GLY A 172 7.85 1.21 -0.65
N VAL A 173 7.54 1.15 0.64
CA VAL A 173 8.48 0.69 1.65
C VAL A 173 7.83 -0.39 2.51
N GLN A 174 8.58 -1.46 2.74
CA GLN A 174 8.26 -2.49 3.70
C GLN A 174 9.47 -2.69 4.62
N ILE A 175 9.22 -2.95 5.88
CA ILE A 175 10.26 -3.30 6.85
C ILE A 175 10.07 -4.76 7.23
N MET A 176 11.10 -5.55 7.00
CA MET A 176 11.14 -6.93 7.47
C MET A 176 11.89 -7.00 8.80
N LYS A 177 11.50 -7.94 9.64
CA LYS A 177 12.21 -8.25 10.88
C LYS A 177 12.41 -9.75 11.00
N ARG A 178 13.50 -10.14 11.63
CA ARG A 178 13.76 -11.51 12.01
C ARG A 178 14.28 -11.60 13.43
N LYS A 179 13.97 -12.71 14.07
CA LYS A 179 14.48 -13.01 15.41
C LYS A 179 15.84 -13.68 15.28
N VAL A 180 16.79 -13.22 16.07
CA VAL A 180 18.12 -13.82 16.22
C VAL A 180 18.44 -14.01 17.70
N TYR A 181 19.40 -14.88 18.00
CA TYR A 181 19.84 -15.15 19.36
C TYR A 181 21.28 -14.71 19.53
N GLU A 182 21.56 -14.09 20.66
CA GLU A 182 22.91 -13.70 21.06
C GLU A 182 23.29 -14.45 22.34
N PHE A 183 24.47 -15.03 22.33
CA PHE A 183 24.99 -15.85 23.42
C PHE A 183 26.08 -15.08 24.17
N ALA A 184 25.95 -14.98 25.48
CA ALA A 184 26.94 -14.36 26.36
C ALA A 184 27.41 -15.35 27.42
N GLY A 185 28.72 -15.40 27.70
CA GLY A 185 29.36 -16.36 28.63
C GLY A 185 29.45 -17.77 28.05
N ASN A 186 29.59 -18.74 28.93
CA ASN A 186 29.81 -20.15 28.56
C ASN A 186 28.47 -20.88 28.37
N VAL A 187 27.73 -20.51 27.32
CA VAL A 187 26.46 -21.20 26.99
C VAL A 187 26.75 -22.66 26.63
N PRO A 188 26.04 -23.63 27.26
CA PRO A 188 26.19 -25.04 26.92
C PRO A 188 25.92 -25.31 25.44
N GLU A 189 26.72 -26.15 24.80
CA GLU A 189 26.62 -26.45 23.37
C GLU A 189 25.22 -26.99 22.95
N LYS A 190 24.56 -27.75 23.83
CA LYS A 190 23.17 -28.21 23.60
C LYS A 190 22.18 -27.07 23.48
N ASP A 191 22.38 -26.00 24.28
CA ASP A 191 21.48 -24.84 24.30
C ASP A 191 21.77 -23.97 23.07
N LYS A 192 23.04 -23.74 22.71
CA LYS A 192 23.41 -23.08 21.46
C LYS A 192 22.79 -23.80 20.27
N TYR A 193 23.02 -25.12 20.16
CA TYR A 193 22.45 -25.91 19.09
C TYR A 193 20.91 -25.80 19.02
N TYR A 194 20.24 -25.82 20.17
CA TYR A 194 18.79 -25.70 20.24
C TYR A 194 18.33 -24.38 19.63
N TYR A 195 18.92 -23.24 19.98
CA TYR A 195 18.51 -21.92 19.50
C TYR A 195 18.97 -21.68 18.06
N GLU A 196 20.17 -22.10 17.67
CA GLU A 196 20.67 -21.94 16.30
C GLU A 196 19.94 -22.85 15.30
N SER A 197 19.42 -23.98 15.73
CA SER A 197 18.62 -24.86 14.89
C SER A 197 17.17 -24.36 14.65
N GLN A 198 16.72 -23.34 15.41
CA GLN A 198 15.40 -22.78 15.18
C GLN A 198 15.34 -22.11 13.81
N PRO A 199 14.28 -22.38 13.01
CA PRO A 199 14.14 -21.74 11.71
C PRO A 199 14.03 -20.22 11.88
N VAL A 200 14.88 -19.48 11.19
CA VAL A 200 14.81 -18.02 11.14
C VAL A 200 13.56 -17.63 10.39
N LYS A 201 12.58 -17.10 11.11
CA LYS A 201 11.33 -16.63 10.51
C LYS A 201 11.42 -15.14 10.22
N GLU A 202 11.39 -14.82 8.95
CA GLU A 202 11.25 -13.44 8.48
C GLU A 202 9.78 -13.01 8.53
N GLN A 203 9.52 -11.84 9.07
CA GLN A 203 8.17 -11.29 9.22
C GLN A 203 8.17 -9.81 8.87
N TYR A 204 7.07 -9.32 8.32
CA TYR A 204 6.89 -7.89 8.13
C TYR A 204 6.67 -7.18 9.47
N ALA A 205 7.40 -6.09 9.69
CA ALA A 205 7.17 -5.24 10.84
C ALA A 205 5.85 -4.48 10.70
N GLU A 206 5.14 -4.31 11.81
CA GLU A 206 3.91 -3.53 11.82
C GLU A 206 4.22 -2.03 11.85
N PHE A 207 3.59 -1.26 10.99
CA PHE A 207 3.68 0.19 11.04
C PHE A 207 3.03 0.75 12.31
N HIS A 208 3.61 1.82 12.83
CA HIS A 208 3.05 2.52 13.97
C HIS A 208 1.87 3.40 13.52
N GLU A 209 0.68 3.18 14.07
CA GLU A 209 -0.59 3.74 13.57
C GLU A 209 -0.69 5.28 13.63
N THR A 210 -0.02 5.92 14.58
CA THR A 210 -0.11 7.37 14.80
C THR A 210 0.48 8.23 13.68
N SER A 211 1.20 7.63 12.73
CA SER A 211 1.87 8.36 11.65
C SER A 211 1.04 8.51 10.38
N TYR A 212 -0.17 7.94 10.34
CA TYR A 212 -0.98 7.83 9.12
C TYR A 212 -2.41 8.29 9.30
N ASN A 213 -2.71 9.04 10.38
CA ASN A 213 -3.99 9.71 10.50
C ASN A 213 -4.10 10.77 9.41
N MET A 214 -4.79 10.44 8.33
CA MET A 214 -5.32 11.43 7.41
C MET A 214 -6.28 12.29 8.23
N GLU A 215 -5.90 13.53 8.51
CA GLU A 215 -6.87 14.53 8.92
C GLU A 215 -7.90 14.66 7.81
N LEU A 216 -9.14 14.38 8.14
CA LEU A 216 -10.32 14.28 7.26
C LEU A 216 -10.76 15.63 6.66
N GLY A 217 -9.87 16.61 6.51
CA GLY A 217 -10.26 17.99 6.17
C GLY A 217 -10.01 18.42 4.74
N ASP A 218 -9.05 17.83 4.05
CA ASP A 218 -8.64 18.36 2.75
C ASP A 218 -8.17 17.25 1.79
N ILE A 219 -9.03 16.90 0.84
CA ILE A 219 -8.72 15.92 -0.21
C ILE A 219 -7.54 16.40 -1.10
N SER A 220 -7.26 17.70 -1.13
CA SER A 220 -6.15 18.27 -1.88
C SER A 220 -4.81 18.11 -1.17
N SER A 221 -4.82 17.93 0.15
CA SER A 221 -3.67 17.69 1.02
C SER A 221 -3.53 16.24 1.46
N ILE A 222 -4.04 15.27 0.69
CA ILE A 222 -3.76 13.86 0.94
C ILE A 222 -2.26 13.71 1.14
N SER A 223 -1.88 13.31 2.35
CA SER A 223 -0.50 13.03 2.71
C SER A 223 0.19 12.31 1.56
N SER A 224 1.36 12.78 1.16
CA SER A 224 2.16 12.12 0.11
C SER A 224 2.45 10.66 0.45
N THR A 225 2.15 10.25 1.68
CA THR A 225 2.46 8.95 2.25
C THR A 225 1.19 8.25 2.73
N ILE A 226 0.90 7.09 2.19
CA ILE A 226 -0.27 6.26 2.55
C ILE A 226 0.15 4.82 2.82
N SER A 227 -0.54 4.16 3.76
CA SER A 227 -0.38 2.72 3.98
C SER A 227 -1.42 1.95 3.17
N SER A 228 -0.98 0.97 2.40
CA SER A 228 -1.85 0.09 1.63
C SER A 228 -1.43 -1.38 1.78
N ARG A 229 -2.22 -2.30 1.27
CA ARG A 229 -1.87 -3.72 1.24
C ARG A 229 -1.68 -4.17 -0.20
N VAL A 230 -0.55 -4.82 -0.44
CA VAL A 230 -0.26 -5.48 -1.72
C VAL A 230 0.03 -6.95 -1.43
N HIS A 231 -0.66 -7.86 -2.11
CA HIS A 231 -0.58 -9.31 -1.87
C HIS A 231 -0.68 -9.69 -0.37
N GLY A 232 -1.62 -9.04 0.36
CA GLY A 232 -1.83 -9.28 1.79
C GLY A 232 -0.84 -8.59 2.74
N GLN A 233 0.25 -8.01 2.23
CA GLN A 233 1.30 -7.35 3.00
C GLN A 233 1.07 -5.84 3.07
N LYS A 234 1.27 -5.24 4.25
CA LYS A 234 1.23 -3.78 4.40
C LYS A 234 2.47 -3.16 3.76
N MET A 235 2.24 -2.15 2.93
CA MET A 235 3.25 -1.34 2.27
C MET A 235 2.96 0.13 2.52
N LEU A 236 3.97 0.89 2.89
CA LEU A 236 3.91 2.34 2.91
C LEU A 236 4.20 2.84 1.51
N ILE A 237 3.28 3.59 0.91
CA ILE A 237 3.49 4.19 -0.42
C ILE A 237 3.57 5.71 -0.32
N THR A 238 4.47 6.31 -1.08
CA THR A 238 4.73 7.75 -1.04
C THR A 238 5.24 8.27 -2.37
N THR A 239 5.01 9.55 -2.64
CA THR A 239 5.70 10.26 -3.72
C THR A 239 7.06 10.82 -3.28
N GLY A 240 7.43 10.60 -2.01
CA GLY A 240 8.60 11.20 -1.39
C GLY A 240 8.42 12.69 -1.07
N LEU A 241 9.20 13.15 -0.10
CA LEU A 241 9.39 14.57 0.16
C LEU A 241 10.73 14.95 -0.49
N ALA A 242 10.66 15.69 -1.59
CA ALA A 242 11.87 16.16 -2.27
C ALA A 242 12.51 17.31 -1.49
N ALA A 243 13.72 17.12 -1.04
CA ALA A 243 14.61 18.20 -0.61
C ALA A 243 15.71 18.35 -1.65
N GLU A 244 15.83 19.46 -2.27
CA GLU A 244 16.72 19.89 -3.38
C GLU A 244 17.39 18.82 -4.27
N HIS A 245 17.83 17.68 -3.72
CA HIS A 245 18.45 16.55 -4.46
C HIS A 245 18.17 15.17 -3.83
N GLU A 246 17.35 15.10 -2.78
CA GLU A 246 17.07 13.86 -2.06
C GLU A 246 15.57 13.70 -1.77
N THR A 247 15.09 12.47 -1.89
CA THR A 247 13.77 12.10 -1.39
C THR A 247 13.91 11.47 -0.01
N ILE A 248 13.31 12.08 1.01
CA ILE A 248 13.32 11.58 2.38
C ILE A 248 12.01 10.87 2.69
N ILE A 249 12.11 9.62 3.17
CA ILE A 249 10.97 8.78 3.54
C ILE A 249 11.15 8.32 4.98
N ASN A 250 10.20 8.69 5.86
CA ASN A 250 10.19 8.25 7.25
C ASN A 250 9.21 7.11 7.45
N VAL A 251 9.68 5.99 7.98
CA VAL A 251 8.91 4.75 8.16
C VAL A 251 8.92 4.35 9.63
N PRO A 252 7.94 4.78 10.43
CA PRO A 252 7.81 4.35 11.80
C PRO A 252 7.15 2.98 11.90
N VAL A 253 7.78 2.06 12.60
CA VAL A 253 7.27 0.71 12.89
C VAL A 253 7.18 0.48 14.39
N LYS A 254 6.31 -0.43 14.80
CA LYS A 254 6.24 -0.88 16.20
C LYS A 254 7.54 -1.54 16.59
N LYS A 255 8.11 -1.09 17.71
CA LYS A 255 9.35 -1.65 18.24
C LYS A 255 9.12 -3.10 18.68
N SER A 256 10.01 -3.99 18.26
CA SER A 256 10.09 -5.36 18.77
C SER A 256 11.10 -5.40 19.91
N TYR A 257 10.66 -5.92 21.05
CA TYR A 257 11.48 -5.93 22.26
C TYR A 257 12.49 -7.08 22.20
N SER A 258 13.75 -6.73 22.47
CA SER A 258 14.81 -7.70 22.71
C SER A 258 14.94 -7.93 24.21
N GLY A 259 15.32 -9.13 24.62
CA GLY A 259 15.43 -9.42 26.04
C GLY A 259 16.18 -10.71 26.34
N MET A 260 16.56 -10.86 27.59
CA MET A 260 17.15 -12.10 28.09
C MET A 260 16.03 -13.15 28.24
N ILE A 261 16.22 -14.30 27.59
CA ILE A 261 15.25 -15.40 27.61
C ILE A 261 15.70 -16.56 28.53
N GLN A 262 16.99 -16.65 28.75
CA GLN A 262 17.58 -17.68 29.61
C GLN A 262 18.85 -17.15 30.23
N SER A 263 19.08 -17.48 31.49
CA SER A 263 20.37 -17.27 32.18
C SER A 263 20.64 -18.37 33.18
N SER A 264 21.90 -18.58 33.45
CA SER A 264 22.34 -19.44 34.55
C SER A 264 23.45 -18.73 35.31
N GLN A 265 23.42 -18.90 36.64
CA GLN A 265 24.50 -18.49 37.53
C GLN A 265 24.99 -19.74 38.25
N GLY A 266 26.13 -20.26 37.82
CA GLY A 266 26.79 -21.38 38.44
C GLY A 266 27.61 -20.94 39.67
N PRO A 267 28.15 -21.94 40.44
CA PRO A 267 28.97 -21.66 41.62
C PRO A 267 30.30 -20.98 41.26
N LYS A 268 30.72 -21.06 40.01
CA LYS A 268 31.92 -20.38 39.49
C LYS A 268 31.54 -19.39 38.41
N PRO A 269 32.29 -18.27 38.26
CA PRO A 269 32.02 -17.27 37.22
C PRO A 269 32.00 -17.85 35.79
N GLU A 270 32.79 -18.89 35.54
CA GLU A 270 32.86 -19.60 34.27
C GLU A 270 31.58 -20.36 33.89
N ASP A 271 30.71 -20.63 34.87
CA ASP A 271 29.43 -21.30 34.67
C ASP A 271 28.30 -20.32 34.33
N ASN A 272 28.60 -19.01 34.35
CA ASN A 272 27.61 -18.00 34.07
C ASN A 272 27.40 -17.83 32.57
N TYR A 273 26.14 -17.86 32.17
CA TYR A 273 25.76 -17.52 30.79
C TYR A 273 24.41 -16.82 30.70
N ALA A 274 24.18 -16.18 29.58
CA ALA A 274 22.89 -15.62 29.23
C ALA A 274 22.64 -15.81 27.74
N ILE A 275 21.36 -15.98 27.39
CA ILE A 275 20.87 -16.04 26.01
C ILE A 275 19.88 -14.91 25.84
N TYR A 276 20.12 -14.08 24.83
CA TYR A 276 19.28 -12.92 24.51
C TYR A 276 18.56 -13.16 23.19
N GLU A 277 17.28 -12.83 23.15
CA GLU A 277 16.49 -12.69 21.94
C GLU A 277 16.66 -11.27 21.42
N LYS A 278 17.06 -11.13 20.16
CA LYS A 278 17.19 -9.84 19.47
C LYS A 278 16.39 -9.83 18.17
N TYR A 279 16.09 -8.63 17.68
CA TYR A 279 15.46 -8.46 16.39
C TYR A 279 16.39 -7.67 15.46
N GLU A 280 16.60 -8.26 14.30
CA GLU A 280 17.23 -7.59 13.16
C GLU A 280 16.17 -7.12 12.20
N TYR A 281 16.47 -6.02 11.50
CA TYR A 281 15.58 -5.41 10.54
C TYR A 281 16.25 -5.32 9.18
N ARG A 282 15.42 -5.34 8.14
CA ARG A 282 15.79 -5.13 6.75
C ARG A 282 14.77 -4.19 6.13
N VAL A 283 15.24 -3.21 5.38
CA VAL A 283 14.41 -2.29 4.61
C VAL A 283 14.29 -2.81 3.19
N MET A 284 13.05 -2.94 2.72
CA MET A 284 12.71 -3.19 1.32
C MET A 284 12.13 -1.93 0.74
N LEU A 285 12.80 -1.35 -0.26
CA LEU A 285 12.34 -0.17 -0.99
C LEU A 285 11.96 -0.59 -2.41
N PHE A 286 10.79 -0.18 -2.85
CA PHE A 286 10.25 -0.43 -4.19
C PHE A 286 10.08 0.90 -4.91
N ARG A 287 10.59 1.01 -6.11
CA ARG A 287 10.17 2.07 -7.04
C ARG A 287 9.00 1.52 -7.83
N LEU A 288 7.87 2.20 -7.75
CA LEU A 288 6.60 1.74 -8.28
C LEU A 288 6.30 2.41 -9.62
N SER A 289 5.73 1.68 -10.55
CA SER A 289 5.13 2.29 -11.73
C SER A 289 3.90 3.15 -11.34
N PRO A 290 3.53 4.16 -12.16
CA PRO A 290 2.36 5.01 -11.89
C PRO A 290 1.07 4.21 -11.68
N GLU A 291 0.91 3.10 -12.37
CA GLU A 291 -0.29 2.24 -12.33
C GLU A 291 -0.51 1.68 -10.94
N ILE A 292 0.55 1.13 -10.31
CA ILE A 292 0.48 0.61 -8.93
C ILE A 292 0.11 1.73 -7.98
N TYR A 293 0.84 2.85 -8.03
CA TYR A 293 0.61 3.96 -7.12
C TYR A 293 -0.82 4.50 -7.22
N ASN A 294 -1.30 4.77 -8.44
CA ASN A 294 -2.63 5.30 -8.66
C ASN A 294 -3.73 4.36 -8.18
N HIS A 295 -3.58 3.04 -8.43
CA HIS A 295 -4.53 2.05 -7.95
C HIS A 295 -4.56 1.98 -6.41
N LEU A 296 -3.41 1.87 -5.76
CA LEU A 296 -3.33 1.80 -4.30
C LEU A 296 -3.84 3.07 -3.63
N LYS A 297 -3.57 4.24 -4.23
CA LYS A 297 -4.10 5.52 -3.77
C LYS A 297 -5.63 5.59 -3.90
N ALA A 298 -6.17 5.23 -5.06
CA ALA A 298 -7.62 5.22 -5.29
C ALA A 298 -8.33 4.27 -4.32
N ARG A 299 -7.78 3.07 -4.13
CA ARG A 299 -8.30 2.11 -3.16
C ARG A 299 -8.29 2.67 -1.73
N ARG A 300 -7.21 3.34 -1.33
CA ARG A 300 -7.12 3.93 0.01
C ARG A 300 -8.14 5.05 0.21
N ILE A 301 -8.33 5.91 -0.79
CA ILE A 301 -9.38 6.93 -0.77
C ILE A 301 -10.74 6.26 -0.60
N ALA A 302 -11.02 5.18 -1.33
CA ALA A 302 -12.27 4.43 -1.22
C ALA A 302 -12.50 3.86 0.19
N GLU A 303 -11.46 3.30 0.82
CA GLU A 303 -11.52 2.75 2.18
C GLU A 303 -11.80 3.81 3.26
N PHE A 304 -11.41 5.07 3.02
CA PHE A 304 -11.53 6.18 3.99
C PHE A 304 -12.59 7.23 3.65
N SER A 305 -13.28 7.09 2.52
CA SER A 305 -14.46 7.91 2.25
C SER A 305 -15.60 7.42 3.16
N PRO A 306 -15.88 8.07 4.29
CA PRO A 306 -17.01 7.69 5.11
C PRO A 306 -18.26 8.14 4.36
N LEU A 307 -18.87 7.23 3.65
CA LEU A 307 -20.23 7.41 3.22
C LEU A 307 -21.10 7.25 4.45
N ASP A 308 -21.73 8.31 4.88
CA ASP A 308 -22.88 8.20 5.75
C ASP A 308 -24.09 7.81 4.88
N PRO A 309 -24.49 6.54 4.87
CA PRO A 309 -25.66 6.09 4.09
C PRO A 309 -26.93 6.82 4.54
N CYS A 310 -26.94 7.37 5.76
CA CYS A 310 -28.08 8.10 6.33
C CYS A 310 -28.29 9.47 5.68
N LEU A 311 -27.27 10.01 5.02
CA LEU A 311 -27.35 11.32 4.36
C LEU A 311 -27.65 11.23 2.85
N GLY A 312 -27.79 10.04 2.29
CA GLY A 312 -28.15 9.85 0.88
C GLY A 312 -27.05 10.27 -0.11
N PHE A 313 -25.84 10.54 0.35
CA PHE A 313 -24.72 10.88 -0.53
C PHE A 313 -23.95 9.61 -0.87
N THR A 314 -24.16 9.07 -2.06
CA THR A 314 -23.25 8.10 -2.64
C THR A 314 -22.10 8.84 -3.30
N THR A 315 -20.92 8.87 -2.67
CA THR A 315 -19.73 9.30 -3.40
C THR A 315 -19.38 8.18 -4.39
N VAL A 316 -19.29 8.52 -5.66
CA VAL A 316 -18.74 7.62 -6.66
C VAL A 316 -17.29 7.39 -6.29
N THR A 317 -16.98 6.22 -5.77
CA THR A 317 -15.62 5.86 -5.43
C THR A 317 -14.87 5.62 -6.73
N TYR A 318 -13.97 6.54 -7.08
CA TYR A 318 -13.14 6.36 -8.26
C TYR A 318 -12.16 5.21 -8.02
N THR A 319 -12.34 4.12 -8.74
CA THR A 319 -11.39 3.00 -8.77
C THR A 319 -10.49 3.17 -9.98
N TYR A 320 -9.18 3.31 -9.77
CA TYR A 320 -8.24 3.32 -10.87
C TYR A 320 -7.95 1.89 -11.33
N THR A 321 -7.97 1.67 -12.64
CA THR A 321 -7.52 0.44 -13.28
C THR A 321 -6.77 0.76 -14.57
N ASN A 322 -5.72 0.00 -14.88
CA ASN A 322 -5.08 -0.03 -16.21
C ASN A 322 -5.33 -1.38 -16.91
N VAL A 323 -6.24 -2.18 -16.39
CA VAL A 323 -6.65 -3.46 -17.00
C VAL A 323 -7.82 -3.19 -17.94
N CYS A 324 -7.60 -3.28 -19.24
CA CYS A 324 -8.62 -3.14 -20.25
C CYS A 324 -9.63 -4.29 -20.13
N ASP A 325 -10.92 -3.96 -20.16
CA ASP A 325 -12.07 -4.88 -20.01
C ASP A 325 -12.12 -5.62 -18.66
N GLY A 326 -11.27 -5.19 -17.69
CA GLY A 326 -11.16 -5.79 -16.37
C GLY A 326 -11.05 -4.76 -15.25
N LEU A 327 -10.62 -5.23 -14.09
CA LEU A 327 -10.41 -4.45 -12.88
C LEU A 327 -9.02 -4.70 -12.30
N GLY A 328 -8.57 -3.80 -11.41
CA GLY A 328 -7.31 -3.97 -10.68
C GLY A 328 -6.14 -3.26 -11.34
N PHE A 329 -4.94 -3.82 -11.20
CA PHE A 329 -3.73 -3.21 -11.75
C PHE A 329 -2.71 -4.25 -12.20
N PHE A 330 -1.95 -3.88 -13.22
CA PHE A 330 -0.74 -4.53 -13.67
C PHE A 330 0.38 -3.48 -13.69
N GLY A 331 1.41 -3.66 -12.87
CA GLY A 331 2.43 -2.63 -12.71
C GLY A 331 3.84 -3.18 -12.56
N GLY A 332 4.81 -2.39 -13.03
CA GLY A 332 6.23 -2.65 -12.92
C GLY A 332 6.82 -2.16 -11.60
N VAL A 333 7.83 -2.85 -11.08
CA VAL A 333 8.58 -2.44 -9.90
C VAL A 333 10.07 -2.65 -10.10
N THR A 334 10.86 -1.81 -9.42
CA THR A 334 12.28 -2.06 -9.17
C THR A 334 12.49 -2.13 -7.67
N THR A 335 13.28 -3.08 -7.21
CA THR A 335 13.41 -3.39 -5.77
C THR A 335 14.84 -3.14 -5.29
N TYR A 336 14.96 -2.54 -4.12
CA TYR A 336 16.18 -2.45 -3.34
C TYR A 336 15.96 -3.10 -1.98
N ALA A 337 16.91 -3.91 -1.52
CA ALA A 337 16.90 -4.53 -0.20
C ALA A 337 18.19 -4.18 0.54
N SER A 338 18.08 -3.60 1.73
CA SER A 338 19.24 -3.40 2.59
C SER A 338 19.78 -4.74 3.10
N ASP A 339 21.00 -4.77 3.55
CA ASP A 339 21.45 -5.86 4.43
C ASP A 339 20.72 -5.82 5.77
N TRP A 340 20.74 -6.95 6.49
CA TRP A 340 20.16 -7.02 7.81
C TRP A 340 20.96 -6.16 8.82
N ASN A 341 20.24 -5.27 9.53
CA ASN A 341 20.78 -4.38 10.57
C ASN A 341 21.95 -3.47 10.16
N LYS A 342 22.18 -3.28 8.86
CA LYS A 342 23.17 -2.32 8.37
C LYS A 342 22.48 -0.99 8.11
N PHE A 343 22.48 -0.13 9.12
CA PHE A 343 21.95 1.24 9.06
C PHE A 343 23.01 2.21 9.60
N GLU A 344 23.03 3.41 9.02
CA GLU A 344 23.88 4.52 9.48
C GLU A 344 23.38 5.14 10.80
#